data_e4bac370b94a28e3312622fdda0cbffe
#
_entry.id   e4bac370b94a28e3312622fdda0cbffe
#
_cell.length_a   1.000
_cell.length_b   1.000
_cell.length_c   1.000
_cell.angle_alpha   90.00
_cell.angle_beta   90.00
_cell.angle_gamma   90.00
#
_symmetry.space_group_name_H-M   'P 1'
#
loop_
_entity.id
_entity.type
_entity.pdbx_description
1 polymer ?
#
loop_
_entity_poly.entity_id
_entity_poly.type
_entity_poly.pdbx_seq_one_letter_code
_entity_poly.pdbx_strand_id
1 'polypeptide(L)'
;MAGYGLNVTVFLLGEPDNIRSEECSWNWGLLEKMKSVKLLTGGNLEDLNNLEFGVIVDGILGTGIAGEIREPHASAIEFINTQTFAGGVVAIDVPSGLNPDTGETNQVCVNANITVTFHRMKVGMPKRKDVCGEIFVEKIGIPPEAEIDVL
;
A
#
# COMPACT_ATOMS: atom_id res chain seq x y z
N MET A 1 13.23 -5.59 1.77
CA MET A 1 13.68 -4.38 2.51
C MET A 1 14.56 -4.77 3.71
N ALA A 2 14.09 -5.49 4.72
CA ALA A 2 14.92 -5.90 5.86
C ALA A 2 16.18 -6.67 5.45
N GLY A 3 16.11 -7.55 4.46
CA GLY A 3 17.27 -8.28 3.91
C GLY A 3 18.36 -7.38 3.28
N TYR A 4 18.08 -6.11 3.03
CA TYR A 4 19.05 -5.10 2.60
C TYR A 4 19.53 -4.20 3.74
N GLY A 5 19.28 -4.59 4.99
CA GLY A 5 19.72 -3.85 6.18
C GLY A 5 18.88 -2.63 6.54
N LEU A 6 17.69 -2.48 5.95
CA LEU A 6 16.78 -1.39 6.32
C LEU A 6 16.01 -1.75 7.59
N ASN A 7 15.80 -0.76 8.46
CA ASN A 7 14.89 -0.87 9.58
C ASN A 7 13.46 -0.86 9.07
N VAL A 8 12.75 -1.97 9.21
CA VAL A 8 11.38 -2.12 8.71
C VAL A 8 10.42 -2.23 9.89
N THR A 9 9.42 -1.37 9.90
CA THR A 9 8.24 -1.50 10.77
C THR A 9 7.03 -1.78 9.89
N VAL A 10 6.30 -2.84 10.21
CA VAL A 10 5.01 -3.15 9.57
C VAL A 10 3.91 -2.83 10.57
N PHE A 11 2.97 -1.99 10.15
CA PHE A 11 1.78 -1.63 10.93
C PHE A 11 0.55 -2.27 10.30
N LEU A 12 -0.09 -3.17 11.03
CA LEU A 12 -1.36 -3.78 10.63
C LEU A 12 -2.51 -2.92 11.17
N LEU A 13 -3.36 -2.43 10.27
CA LEU A 13 -4.58 -1.71 10.63
C LEU A 13 -5.65 -2.68 11.14
N GLY A 14 -5.60 -2.98 12.41
CA GLY A 14 -6.48 -3.94 13.08
C GLY A 14 -5.69 -5.04 13.80
N GLU A 15 -6.39 -6.09 14.16
CA GLU A 15 -5.80 -7.23 14.87
C GLU A 15 -5.53 -8.40 13.93
N PRO A 16 -4.47 -9.19 14.15
CA PRO A 16 -4.14 -10.35 13.31
C PRO A 16 -5.29 -11.34 13.13
N ASP A 17 -6.08 -11.56 14.18
CA ASP A 17 -7.25 -12.45 14.16
C ASP A 17 -8.37 -11.96 13.21
N ASN A 18 -8.35 -10.70 12.81
CA ASN A 18 -9.32 -10.10 11.90
C ASN A 18 -8.87 -10.13 10.42
N ILE A 19 -7.69 -10.69 10.12
CA ILE A 19 -7.23 -10.86 8.75
C ILE A 19 -8.13 -11.87 8.04
N ARG A 20 -8.81 -11.41 6.95
CA ARG A 20 -9.81 -12.21 6.26
C ARG A 20 -9.23 -13.10 5.16
N SER A 21 -8.16 -12.67 4.50
CA SER A 21 -7.56 -13.45 3.42
C SER A 21 -6.56 -14.46 4.00
N GLU A 22 -6.61 -15.69 3.50
CA GLU A 22 -5.70 -16.76 3.91
C GLU A 22 -4.25 -16.40 3.57
N GLU A 23 -4.03 -15.78 2.40
CA GLU A 23 -2.71 -15.36 1.96
C GLU A 23 -2.13 -14.26 2.87
N CYS A 24 -2.95 -13.29 3.26
CA CYS A 24 -2.51 -12.24 4.18
C CYS A 24 -2.20 -12.82 5.55
N SER A 25 -3.05 -13.70 6.07
CA SER A 25 -2.83 -14.39 7.36
C SER A 25 -1.56 -15.24 7.32
N TRP A 26 -1.33 -15.98 6.24
CA TRP A 26 -0.11 -16.75 6.03
C TRP A 26 1.14 -15.85 6.06
N ASN A 27 1.12 -14.77 5.29
CA ASN A 27 2.24 -13.83 5.22
C ASN A 27 2.49 -13.13 6.56
N TRP A 28 1.42 -12.77 7.29
CA TRP A 28 1.55 -12.24 8.64
C TRP A 28 2.25 -13.22 9.58
N GLY A 29 1.85 -14.49 9.59
CA GLY A 29 2.49 -15.53 10.39
C GLY A 29 3.96 -15.79 10.00
N LEU A 30 4.39 -15.44 8.78
CA LEU A 30 5.80 -15.43 8.42
C LEU A 30 6.52 -14.22 9.02
N LEU A 31 5.91 -13.05 8.98
CA LEU A 31 6.46 -11.81 9.56
C LEU A 31 6.69 -11.95 11.07
N GLU A 32 5.76 -12.59 11.79
CA GLU A 32 5.89 -12.85 13.24
C GLU A 32 7.14 -13.66 13.62
N LYS A 33 7.66 -14.47 12.69
CA LYS A 33 8.90 -15.22 12.87
C LYS A 33 10.17 -14.44 12.56
N MET A 34 10.03 -13.24 11.97
CA MET A 34 11.16 -12.43 11.52
C MET A 34 11.64 -11.50 12.64
N LYS A 35 12.88 -11.69 13.10
CA LYS A 35 13.48 -10.81 14.12
C LYS A 35 13.95 -9.45 13.60
N SER A 36 14.05 -9.32 12.27
CA SER A 36 14.54 -8.10 11.58
C SER A 36 13.43 -7.11 11.23
N VAL A 37 12.18 -7.41 11.59
CA VAL A 37 11.00 -6.57 11.31
C VAL A 37 10.30 -6.27 12.62
N LYS A 38 10.00 -4.99 12.86
CA LYS A 38 9.15 -4.57 13.98
C LYS A 38 7.69 -4.65 13.53
N LEU A 39 6.86 -5.34 14.31
CA LEU A 39 5.43 -5.44 14.05
C LEU A 39 4.66 -4.58 15.05
N LEU A 40 3.70 -3.84 14.54
CA LEU A 40 2.72 -3.07 15.30
C LEU A 40 1.33 -3.44 14.78
N THR A 41 0.35 -3.52 15.66
CA THR A 41 -1.05 -3.86 15.34
C THR A 41 -2.01 -2.90 16.00
N GLY A 42 -3.24 -2.87 15.51
CA GLY A 42 -4.31 -2.07 16.07
C GLY A 42 -4.75 -0.91 15.16
N GLY A 43 -5.69 -0.13 15.66
CA GLY A 43 -6.22 1.04 14.93
C GLY A 43 -5.69 2.38 15.43
N ASN A 44 -4.82 2.38 16.45
CA ASN A 44 -4.30 3.61 17.04
C ASN A 44 -3.02 4.06 16.31
N LEU A 45 -3.17 5.09 15.47
CA LEU A 45 -2.06 5.70 14.73
C LEU A 45 -1.12 6.52 15.63
N GLU A 46 -1.49 6.80 16.88
CA GLU A 46 -0.64 7.51 17.83
C GLU A 46 0.67 6.77 18.10
N ASP A 47 0.65 5.43 18.00
CA ASP A 47 1.84 4.59 18.13
C ASP A 47 2.90 4.89 17.05
N LEU A 48 2.51 5.52 15.95
CA LEU A 48 3.37 5.92 14.85
C LEU A 48 3.96 7.32 15.02
N ASN A 49 3.38 8.18 15.87
CA ASN A 49 3.79 9.58 16.02
C ASN A 49 5.23 9.76 16.53
N ASN A 50 5.80 8.75 17.19
CA ASN A 50 7.17 8.78 17.70
C ASN A 50 8.16 8.07 16.76
N LEU A 51 7.73 7.65 15.57
CA LEU A 51 8.60 7.01 14.59
C LEU A 51 9.16 8.06 13.61
N GLU A 52 10.45 7.93 13.32
CA GLU A 52 11.06 8.66 12.21
C GLU A 52 10.94 7.81 10.94
N PHE A 53 10.33 8.39 9.91
CA PHE A 53 10.14 7.70 8.64
C PHE A 53 11.22 8.12 7.64
N GLY A 54 11.95 7.14 7.09
CA GLY A 54 12.74 7.34 5.88
C GLY A 54 11.86 7.25 4.63
N VAL A 55 10.99 6.24 4.58
CA VAL A 55 9.99 6.00 3.52
C VAL A 55 8.75 5.40 4.16
N ILE A 56 7.57 5.80 3.71
CA ILE A 56 6.33 5.08 4.00
C ILE A 56 5.94 4.27 2.77
N VAL A 57 5.54 3.02 3.00
CA VAL A 57 5.00 2.16 1.95
C VAL A 57 3.50 1.99 2.17
N ASP A 58 2.72 2.50 1.23
CA ASP A 58 1.26 2.34 1.22
C ASP A 58 0.90 0.96 0.65
N GLY A 59 0.30 0.14 1.47
CA GLY A 59 -0.27 -1.16 1.13
C GLY A 59 -1.60 -1.38 1.86
N ILE A 60 -2.37 -0.29 2.12
CA ILE A 60 -3.61 -0.33 2.92
C ILE A 60 -4.73 -0.99 2.14
N LEU A 61 -5.00 -0.53 0.92
CA LEU A 61 -6.10 -0.96 0.09
C LEU A 61 -5.62 -1.26 -1.33
N GLY A 62 -6.11 -2.36 -1.90
CA GLY A 62 -5.83 -2.74 -3.29
C GLY A 62 -6.93 -2.31 -4.27
N THR A 63 -6.96 -2.95 -5.44
CA THR A 63 -7.86 -2.62 -6.57
C THR A 63 -9.33 -2.97 -6.33
N GLY A 64 -9.66 -3.75 -5.31
CA GLY A 64 -11.02 -4.23 -5.02
C GLY A 64 -11.92 -3.27 -4.22
N ILE A 65 -11.58 -1.98 -4.14
CA ILE A 65 -12.34 -1.02 -3.34
C ILE A 65 -13.63 -0.64 -4.08
N ALA A 66 -14.77 -0.86 -3.42
CA ALA A 66 -16.06 -0.36 -3.84
C ALA A 66 -16.71 0.44 -2.69
N GLY A 67 -17.15 1.66 -2.99
CA GLY A 67 -17.83 2.52 -2.02
C GLY A 67 -16.87 3.33 -1.14
N GLU A 68 -17.40 3.84 -0.05
CA GLU A 68 -16.71 4.75 0.86
C GLU A 68 -15.65 4.03 1.70
N ILE A 69 -14.48 4.64 1.85
CA ILE A 69 -13.41 4.14 2.71
C ILE A 69 -13.76 4.45 4.17
N ARG A 70 -13.84 3.40 4.98
CA ARG A 70 -14.23 3.50 6.39
C ARG A 70 -13.01 3.47 7.29
N GLU A 71 -13.23 3.85 8.55
CA GLU A 71 -12.23 3.68 9.61
C GLU A 71 -11.86 2.20 9.84
N PRO A 72 -10.61 1.91 10.17
CA PRO A 72 -9.49 2.82 10.43
C PRO A 72 -8.68 3.20 9.16
N HIS A 73 -9.09 2.73 7.97
CA HIS A 73 -8.33 2.94 6.73
C HIS A 73 -8.32 4.41 6.29
N ALA A 74 -9.44 5.13 6.48
CA ALA A 74 -9.53 6.55 6.14
C ALA A 74 -8.53 7.38 6.94
N SER A 75 -8.52 7.23 8.27
CA SER A 75 -7.56 7.90 9.15
C SER A 75 -6.11 7.54 8.83
N ALA A 76 -5.84 6.29 8.42
CA ALA A 76 -4.48 5.88 8.04
C ALA A 76 -4.01 6.56 6.75
N ILE A 77 -4.89 6.71 5.76
CA ILE A 77 -4.60 7.44 4.52
C ILE A 77 -4.32 8.92 4.82
N GLU A 78 -5.16 9.55 5.66
CA GLU A 78 -4.95 10.92 6.10
C GLU A 78 -3.63 11.08 6.86
N PHE A 79 -3.32 10.16 7.78
CA PHE A 79 -2.04 10.13 8.48
C PHE A 79 -0.86 10.12 7.50
N ILE A 80 -0.85 9.23 6.51
CA ILE A 80 0.21 9.15 5.49
C ILE A 80 0.36 10.50 4.78
N ASN A 81 -0.75 11.12 4.38
CA ASN A 81 -0.74 12.38 3.63
C ASN A 81 -0.24 13.58 4.47
N THR A 82 -0.30 13.50 5.79
CA THR A 82 0.23 14.56 6.67
C THR A 82 1.73 14.45 6.91
N GLN A 83 2.34 13.32 6.57
CA GLN A 83 3.77 13.11 6.82
C GLN A 83 4.63 13.86 5.80
N THR A 84 5.62 14.60 6.30
CA THR A 84 6.60 15.32 5.47
C THR A 84 8.01 14.84 5.82
N PHE A 85 8.65 14.15 4.88
CA PHE A 85 10.01 13.62 5.06
C PHE A 85 10.68 13.39 3.70
N ALA A 86 12.00 13.25 3.70
CA ALA A 86 12.79 13.26 2.46
C ALA A 86 12.58 12.05 1.54
N GLY A 87 12.21 10.90 2.10
CA GLY A 87 12.06 9.66 1.32
C GLY A 87 10.71 9.49 0.63
N GLY A 88 9.69 10.22 1.07
CA GLY A 88 8.36 10.20 0.47
C GLY A 88 7.56 8.91 0.68
N VAL A 89 6.45 8.84 -0.03
CA VAL A 89 5.47 7.73 0.02
C VAL A 89 5.58 6.88 -1.24
N VAL A 90 5.69 5.56 -1.08
CA VAL A 90 5.68 4.59 -2.18
C VAL A 90 4.40 3.76 -2.10
N ALA A 91 3.55 3.85 -3.12
CA ALA A 91 2.35 3.02 -3.19
C ALA A 91 2.63 1.68 -3.89
N ILE A 92 2.08 0.62 -3.31
CA ILE A 92 2.12 -0.74 -3.88
C ILE A 92 0.94 -0.91 -4.82
N ASP A 93 1.21 -1.18 -6.07
CA ASP A 93 0.30 -1.41 -7.19
C ASP A 93 -0.56 -0.19 -7.54
N VAL A 94 -1.35 0.34 -6.62
CA VAL A 94 -2.23 1.50 -6.79
C VAL A 94 -2.27 2.27 -5.47
N PRO A 95 -2.19 3.62 -5.46
CA PRO A 95 -2.40 4.39 -4.25
C PRO A 95 -3.74 4.07 -3.60
N SER A 96 -3.75 3.83 -2.30
CA SER A 96 -4.97 3.51 -1.56
C SER A 96 -6.00 4.63 -1.70
N GLY A 97 -7.18 4.30 -2.21
CA GLY A 97 -8.25 5.26 -2.49
C GLY A 97 -8.37 5.69 -3.96
N LEU A 98 -7.47 5.27 -4.84
CA LEU A 98 -7.58 5.49 -6.27
C LEU A 98 -8.32 4.32 -6.95
N ASN A 99 -9.31 4.63 -7.78
CA ASN A 99 -9.92 3.63 -8.67
C ASN A 99 -8.97 3.38 -9.87
N PRO A 100 -8.45 2.15 -10.04
CA PRO A 100 -7.48 1.84 -11.08
C PRO A 100 -8.03 1.93 -12.50
N ASP A 101 -9.33 1.78 -12.68
CA ASP A 101 -9.96 1.74 -14.00
C ASP A 101 -10.38 3.14 -14.46
N THR A 102 -11.00 3.92 -13.56
CA THR A 102 -11.53 5.25 -13.90
C THR A 102 -10.54 6.39 -13.61
N GLY A 103 -9.64 6.19 -12.65
CA GLY A 103 -8.78 7.24 -12.11
C GLY A 103 -9.48 8.18 -11.13
N GLU A 104 -10.72 7.88 -10.75
CA GLU A 104 -11.41 8.63 -9.72
C GLU A 104 -10.83 8.32 -8.34
N THR A 105 -10.69 9.35 -7.50
CA THR A 105 -10.32 9.15 -6.10
C THR A 105 -11.56 9.01 -5.24
N ASN A 106 -11.44 8.20 -4.21
CA ASN A 106 -12.41 8.17 -3.14
C ASN A 106 -12.37 9.48 -2.32
N GLN A 107 -13.17 9.59 -1.27
CA GLN A 107 -13.17 10.76 -0.37
C GLN A 107 -11.78 11.04 0.24
N VAL A 108 -10.99 9.98 0.44
CA VAL A 108 -9.57 10.05 0.79
C VAL A 108 -8.75 9.19 -0.16
N CYS A 109 -7.55 9.64 -0.50
CA CYS A 109 -6.61 8.92 -1.36
C CYS A 109 -5.18 9.25 -0.94
N VAL A 110 -4.30 8.25 -0.95
CA VAL A 110 -2.88 8.46 -0.68
C VAL A 110 -2.25 9.28 -1.80
N ASN A 111 -1.48 10.30 -1.43
CA ASN A 111 -0.65 11.10 -2.34
C ASN A 111 0.76 10.48 -2.38
N ALA A 112 0.96 9.51 -3.26
CA ALA A 112 2.25 8.85 -3.41
C ALA A 112 3.24 9.71 -4.19
N ASN A 113 4.53 9.65 -3.82
CA ASN A 113 5.63 10.21 -4.59
C ASN A 113 6.02 9.25 -5.73
N ILE A 114 5.90 7.94 -5.45
CA ILE A 114 6.21 6.86 -6.38
C ILE A 114 5.09 5.81 -6.28
N THR A 115 4.67 5.27 -7.41
CA THR A 115 3.81 4.08 -7.45
C THR A 115 4.52 2.98 -8.22
N VAL A 116 4.70 1.81 -7.58
CA VAL A 116 5.22 0.61 -8.24
C VAL A 116 4.04 -0.28 -8.57
N THR A 117 3.57 -0.21 -9.82
CA THR A 117 2.41 -0.98 -10.28
C THR A 117 2.85 -2.31 -10.88
N PHE A 118 2.07 -3.35 -10.64
CA PHE A 118 2.42 -4.70 -11.02
C PHE A 118 1.90 -5.07 -12.40
N HIS A 119 2.77 -5.76 -13.17
CA HIS A 119 2.50 -6.36 -14.45
C HIS A 119 2.19 -5.35 -15.56
N ARG A 120 1.13 -4.53 -15.40
CA ARG A 120 0.67 -3.50 -16.36
C ARG A 120 0.23 -2.23 -15.65
N MET A 121 0.40 -1.12 -16.33
CA MET A 121 -0.16 0.16 -15.88
C MET A 121 -1.69 0.10 -15.92
N LYS A 122 -2.34 0.47 -14.82
CA LYS A 122 -3.80 0.54 -14.76
C LYS A 122 -4.30 1.75 -15.56
N VAL A 123 -5.44 1.60 -16.21
CA VAL A 123 -5.99 2.57 -17.18
C VAL A 123 -6.21 3.96 -16.58
N GLY A 124 -6.61 4.03 -15.32
CA GLY A 124 -6.89 5.27 -14.60
C GLY A 124 -5.65 6.05 -14.15
N MET A 125 -4.49 5.40 -14.02
CA MET A 125 -3.30 5.99 -13.39
C MET A 125 -2.60 7.09 -14.21
N PRO A 126 -2.45 7.00 -15.55
CA PRO A 126 -1.66 7.97 -16.32
C PRO A 126 -2.12 9.42 -16.18
N LYS A 127 -3.41 9.61 -15.90
CA LYS A 127 -4.02 10.94 -15.74
C LYS A 127 -3.97 11.47 -14.31
N ARG A 128 -3.47 10.64 -13.36
CA ARG A 128 -3.50 10.90 -11.93
C ARG A 128 -2.09 10.94 -11.32
N LYS A 129 -1.19 11.63 -12.01
CA LYS A 129 0.16 11.90 -11.49
C LYS A 129 0.16 12.69 -10.18
N ASP A 130 -0.92 13.41 -9.91
CA ASP A 130 -1.17 14.15 -8.67
C ASP A 130 -1.18 13.23 -7.43
N VAL A 131 -1.71 12.00 -7.57
CA VAL A 131 -1.76 11.01 -6.48
C VAL A 131 -0.84 9.81 -6.70
N CYS A 132 -0.47 9.49 -7.96
CA CYS A 132 0.42 8.37 -8.26
C CYS A 132 1.91 8.73 -8.20
N GLY A 133 2.26 10.02 -8.36
CA GLY A 133 3.64 10.45 -8.51
C GLY A 133 4.31 9.85 -9.75
N GLU A 134 5.56 9.44 -9.62
CA GLU A 134 6.27 8.70 -10.67
C GLU A 134 5.83 7.23 -10.67
N ILE A 135 5.47 6.69 -11.85
CA ILE A 135 4.91 5.35 -11.97
C ILE A 135 5.95 4.41 -12.60
N PHE A 136 6.27 3.34 -11.89
CA PHE A 136 7.09 2.23 -12.36
C PHE A 136 6.23 1.00 -12.55
N VAL A 137 6.39 0.31 -13.69
CA VAL A 137 5.69 -0.95 -13.98
C VAL A 137 6.65 -2.10 -13.78
N GLU A 138 6.36 -2.96 -12.82
CA GLU A 138 7.20 -4.10 -12.47
C GLU A 138 6.53 -5.43 -12.84
N LYS A 139 7.29 -6.32 -13.48
CA LYS A 139 6.82 -7.66 -13.83
C LYS A 139 6.79 -8.57 -12.60
N ILE A 140 5.69 -9.27 -12.42
CA ILE A 140 5.49 -10.21 -11.30
C ILE A 140 5.46 -11.68 -11.74
N GLY A 141 6.05 -11.99 -12.88
CA GLY A 141 6.17 -13.37 -13.37
C GLY A 141 4.96 -13.92 -14.10
N ILE A 142 4.00 -13.06 -14.49
CA ILE A 142 2.88 -13.47 -15.34
C ILE A 142 3.41 -13.71 -16.76
N PRO A 143 3.27 -14.92 -17.32
CA PRO A 143 3.75 -15.23 -18.66
C PRO A 143 2.83 -14.63 -19.74
N PRO A 144 3.36 -14.31 -20.93
CA PRO A 144 2.57 -13.72 -22.01
C PRO A 144 1.33 -14.54 -22.40
N GLU A 145 1.42 -15.86 -22.28
CA GLU A 145 0.33 -16.78 -22.61
C GLU A 145 -0.89 -16.61 -21.68
N ALA A 146 -0.68 -16.14 -20.45
CA ALA A 146 -1.76 -15.85 -19.52
C ALA A 146 -2.52 -14.55 -19.84
N GLU A 147 -2.01 -13.75 -20.80
CA GLU A 147 -2.62 -12.50 -21.26
C GLU A 147 -3.52 -12.70 -22.48
N ILE A 148 -3.46 -13.88 -23.12
CA ILE A 148 -4.24 -14.19 -24.32
C ILE A 148 -5.73 -14.21 -23.93
N ASP A 149 -6.53 -13.48 -24.68
CA ASP A 149 -8.00 -13.34 -24.49
C ASP A 149 -8.44 -12.56 -23.24
N VAL A 150 -7.53 -11.92 -22.52
CA VAL A 150 -7.84 -11.07 -21.35
C VAL A 150 -7.85 -9.58 -21.71
N LEU A 151 -7.44 -9.23 -22.93
CA LEU A 151 -7.30 -7.86 -23.46
C LEU A 151 -8.26 -7.59 -24.60
#